data_2fe5151f4e1c2377cf7791585fd9548f
#
_entry.id   2fe5151f4e1c2377cf7791585fd9548f
#
_cell.length_a   1.000
_cell.length_b   1.000
_cell.length_c   1.000
_cell.angle_alpha   90.00
_cell.angle_beta   90.00
_cell.angle_gamma   90.00
#
_symmetry.space_group_name_H-M   'P 1'
#
loop_
_entity.id
_entity.type
_entity.pdbx_description
1 polymer ?
#
loop_
_entity_poly.entity_id
_entity_poly.type
_entity_poly.pdbx_seq_one_letter_code
_entity_poly.pdbx_strand_id
1 'polypeptide(L)'
;QLESLDHEIRQEAAELPGVLQAAADETVGNEETFDAIYQSKAESVAFMARNDVGFEASDAKMREYKDLLKVDNIMVVARDGQVVAKAADTKANFAYDRFNALRVTFDTGKASDAVEIELPERGWLERYYACALDDDSMVVIENSPSELRELVDGTSSTASVLKDMTVGRNGYVMAVSARDYLVTYSPDTAVVGADALEAGLDVSELEDGNFFHAEFNGEALYCGVFQIDDAYYLYCVPEADLA
;
A
#
# COMPACT_ATOMS: atom_id res chain seq x y z
N GLN A 1 -3.78 17.76 -36.81
CA GLN A 1 -4.30 16.61 -35.99
C GLN A 1 -3.32 16.32 -34.85
N LEU A 2 -2.01 16.13 -35.11
CA LEU A 2 -1.00 15.93 -34.05
C LEU A 2 -0.91 17.15 -33.12
N GLU A 3 -0.89 18.37 -33.61
CA GLU A 3 -0.85 19.60 -32.79
C GLU A 3 -2.04 19.68 -31.80
N SER A 4 -3.22 19.19 -32.21
CA SER A 4 -4.40 19.15 -31.34
C SER A 4 -4.25 18.07 -30.27
N LEU A 5 -3.69 16.90 -30.62
CA LEU A 5 -3.42 15.80 -29.71
C LEU A 5 -2.33 16.18 -28.69
N ASP A 6 -1.25 16.83 -29.15
CA ASP A 6 -0.20 17.32 -28.25
C ASP A 6 -0.75 18.31 -27.22
N HIS A 7 -1.68 19.16 -27.65
CA HIS A 7 -2.31 20.14 -26.75
C HIS A 7 -3.20 19.43 -25.71
N GLU A 8 -3.99 18.45 -26.14
CA GLU A 8 -4.82 17.62 -25.26
C GLU A 8 -3.97 16.87 -24.23
N ILE A 9 -2.93 16.17 -24.69
CA ILE A 9 -1.99 15.45 -23.82
C ILE A 9 -1.32 16.39 -22.81
N ARG A 10 -0.88 17.58 -23.23
CA ARG A 10 -0.27 18.57 -22.32
C ARG A 10 -1.25 19.07 -21.27
N GLN A 11 -2.52 19.23 -21.62
CA GLN A 11 -3.55 19.62 -20.66
C GLN A 11 -3.79 18.53 -19.61
N GLU A 12 -3.95 17.28 -20.03
CA GLU A 12 -4.13 16.15 -19.12
C GLU A 12 -2.91 15.93 -18.23
N ALA A 13 -1.70 16.02 -18.81
CA ALA A 13 -0.45 15.89 -18.06
C ALA A 13 -0.27 17.00 -17.01
N ALA A 14 -0.77 18.20 -17.26
CA ALA A 14 -0.70 19.28 -16.28
C ALA A 14 -1.60 19.03 -15.05
N GLU A 15 -2.66 18.24 -15.19
CA GLU A 15 -3.57 17.88 -14.10
C GLU A 15 -3.08 16.65 -13.31
N LEU A 16 -2.29 15.79 -13.94
CA LEU A 16 -1.84 14.51 -13.37
C LEU A 16 -1.16 14.64 -11.99
N PRO A 17 -0.23 15.60 -11.74
CA PRO A 17 0.40 15.75 -10.44
C PRO A 17 -0.61 15.96 -9.30
N GLY A 18 -1.63 16.77 -9.54
CA GLY A 18 -2.70 17.03 -8.57
C GLY A 18 -3.55 15.78 -8.28
N VAL A 19 -3.86 15.00 -9.31
CA VAL A 19 -4.63 13.76 -9.17
C VAL A 19 -3.82 12.69 -8.43
N LEU A 20 -2.53 12.54 -8.74
CA LEU A 20 -1.64 11.62 -8.04
C LEU A 20 -1.45 12.02 -6.57
N GLN A 21 -1.31 13.32 -6.28
CA GLN A 21 -1.20 13.80 -4.91
C GLN A 21 -2.48 13.53 -4.12
N ALA A 22 -3.65 13.79 -4.70
CA ALA A 22 -4.94 13.50 -4.06
C ALA A 22 -5.10 12.00 -3.76
N ALA A 23 -4.69 11.12 -4.67
CA ALA A 23 -4.70 9.67 -4.46
C ALA A 23 -3.72 9.26 -3.34
N ALA A 24 -2.53 9.86 -3.28
CA ALA A 24 -1.58 9.60 -2.20
C ALA A 24 -2.12 10.07 -0.84
N ASP A 25 -2.73 11.25 -0.78
CA ASP A 25 -3.35 11.79 0.45
C ASP A 25 -4.51 10.90 0.91
N GLU A 26 -5.32 10.38 0.00
CA GLU A 26 -6.39 9.42 0.30
C GLU A 26 -5.82 8.11 0.86
N THR A 27 -4.72 7.61 0.29
CA THR A 27 -4.02 6.42 0.79
C THR A 27 -3.58 6.61 2.24
N VAL A 28 -2.93 7.73 2.56
CA VAL A 28 -2.51 8.07 3.93
C VAL A 28 -3.72 8.17 4.87
N GLY A 29 -4.79 8.83 4.44
CA GLY A 29 -6.01 8.94 5.23
C GLY A 29 -6.68 7.58 5.49
N ASN A 30 -6.65 6.68 4.53
CA ASN A 30 -7.15 5.31 4.68
C ASN A 30 -6.29 4.51 5.67
N GLU A 31 -4.97 4.63 5.61
CA GLU A 31 -4.05 3.98 6.55
C GLU A 31 -4.26 4.50 7.98
N GLU A 32 -4.35 5.82 8.17
CA GLU A 32 -4.62 6.43 9.48
C GLU A 32 -5.97 5.97 10.05
N THR A 33 -7.00 5.89 9.22
CA THR A 33 -8.33 5.41 9.62
C THR A 33 -8.28 3.94 10.01
N PHE A 34 -7.58 3.13 9.24
CA PHE A 34 -7.37 1.71 9.51
C PHE A 34 -6.64 1.50 10.84
N ASP A 35 -5.54 2.21 11.06
CA ASP A 35 -4.77 2.15 12.29
C ASP A 35 -5.62 2.56 13.51
N ALA A 36 -6.41 3.64 13.40
CA ALA A 36 -7.30 4.09 14.47
C ALA A 36 -8.35 3.04 14.85
N ILE A 37 -8.89 2.30 13.86
CA ILE A 37 -9.85 1.21 14.10
C ILE A 37 -9.18 0.09 14.90
N TYR A 38 -7.97 -0.33 14.50
CA TYR A 38 -7.28 -1.45 15.18
C TYR A 38 -6.72 -1.06 16.55
N GLN A 39 -6.26 0.18 16.72
CA GLN A 39 -5.93 0.75 18.02
C GLN A 39 -7.15 0.71 18.96
N SER A 40 -8.31 1.15 18.47
CA SER A 40 -9.57 1.09 19.24
C SER A 40 -9.98 -0.33 19.61
N LYS A 41 -9.76 -1.31 18.71
CA LYS A 41 -9.99 -2.73 19.01
C LYS A 41 -9.06 -3.22 20.12
N ALA A 42 -7.76 -2.87 20.08
CA ALA A 42 -6.81 -3.24 21.13
C ALA A 42 -7.19 -2.65 22.49
N GLU A 43 -7.58 -1.37 22.54
CA GLU A 43 -8.07 -0.71 23.74
C GLU A 43 -9.35 -1.37 24.27
N SER A 44 -10.26 -1.75 23.39
CA SER A 44 -11.52 -2.42 23.75
C SER A 44 -11.27 -3.78 24.42
N VAL A 45 -10.35 -4.59 23.87
CA VAL A 45 -9.98 -5.86 24.50
C VAL A 45 -9.35 -5.64 25.87
N ALA A 46 -8.39 -4.70 25.94
CA ALA A 46 -7.74 -4.39 27.20
C ALA A 46 -8.74 -3.88 28.26
N PHE A 47 -9.72 -3.06 27.84
CA PHE A 47 -10.79 -2.60 28.72
C PHE A 47 -11.69 -3.75 29.18
N MET A 48 -12.15 -4.60 28.26
CA MET A 48 -12.98 -5.77 28.62
C MET A 48 -12.25 -6.69 29.57
N ALA A 49 -11.00 -7.02 29.31
CA ALA A 49 -10.20 -7.89 30.14
C ALA A 49 -9.96 -7.33 31.54
N ARG A 50 -9.64 -6.03 31.66
CA ARG A 50 -9.43 -5.35 32.96
C ARG A 50 -10.72 -5.25 33.80
N ASN A 51 -11.89 -5.24 33.19
CA ASN A 51 -13.17 -5.13 33.87
C ASN A 51 -13.88 -6.49 34.07
N ASP A 52 -13.35 -7.56 33.55
CA ASP A 52 -13.83 -8.92 33.78
C ASP A 52 -13.13 -9.51 35.03
N VAL A 53 -13.83 -9.58 36.15
CA VAL A 53 -13.30 -10.08 37.42
C VAL A 53 -12.81 -11.55 37.32
N GLY A 54 -13.30 -12.28 36.34
CA GLY A 54 -12.91 -13.68 36.06
C GLY A 54 -11.94 -13.80 34.88
N PHE A 55 -11.35 -12.72 34.39
CA PHE A 55 -10.47 -12.80 33.24
C PHE A 55 -9.23 -13.65 33.52
N GLU A 56 -9.08 -14.67 32.73
CA GLU A 56 -7.86 -15.47 32.64
C GLU A 56 -7.38 -15.48 31.20
N ALA A 57 -6.12 -15.09 31.00
CA ALA A 57 -5.50 -15.15 29.68
C ALA A 57 -5.38 -16.60 29.23
N SER A 58 -6.22 -17.00 28.28
CA SER A 58 -6.25 -18.34 27.71
C SER A 58 -6.50 -18.29 26.21
N ASP A 59 -6.04 -19.32 25.49
CA ASP A 59 -6.26 -19.44 24.06
C ASP A 59 -7.76 -19.46 23.69
N ALA A 60 -8.58 -20.04 24.55
CA ALA A 60 -10.03 -20.05 24.35
C ALA A 60 -10.62 -18.64 24.43
N LYS A 61 -10.18 -17.84 25.41
CA LYS A 61 -10.63 -16.45 25.57
C LYS A 61 -10.12 -15.56 24.43
N MET A 62 -8.92 -15.79 23.96
CA MET A 62 -8.37 -15.07 22.80
C MET A 62 -9.16 -15.38 21.53
N ARG A 63 -9.57 -16.63 21.30
CA ARG A 63 -10.45 -17.00 20.18
C ARG A 63 -11.82 -16.31 20.26
N GLU A 64 -12.43 -16.24 21.44
CA GLU A 64 -13.68 -15.51 21.66
C GLU A 64 -13.56 -14.04 21.26
N TYR A 65 -12.52 -13.37 21.72
CA TYR A 65 -12.27 -11.95 21.37
C TYR A 65 -11.93 -11.75 19.89
N LYS A 66 -11.14 -12.63 19.31
CA LYS A 66 -10.84 -12.63 17.86
C LYS A 66 -12.12 -12.67 17.04
N ASP A 67 -13.02 -13.59 17.36
CA ASP A 67 -14.28 -13.76 16.63
C ASP A 67 -15.24 -12.58 16.84
N LEU A 68 -15.26 -12.01 18.03
CA LEU A 68 -16.05 -10.83 18.35
C LEU A 68 -15.58 -9.60 17.58
N LEU A 69 -14.29 -9.35 17.52
CA LEU A 69 -13.70 -8.15 16.94
C LEU A 69 -13.36 -8.28 15.45
N LYS A 70 -13.50 -9.47 14.88
CA LYS A 70 -13.16 -9.75 13.48
C LYS A 70 -11.74 -9.29 13.14
N VAL A 71 -10.76 -9.91 13.80
CA VAL A 71 -9.34 -9.69 13.57
C VAL A 71 -8.65 -11.01 13.25
N ASP A 72 -7.42 -10.96 12.69
CA ASP A 72 -6.74 -12.18 12.28
C ASP A 72 -6.18 -12.97 13.46
N ASN A 73 -5.65 -12.27 14.47
CA ASN A 73 -5.18 -12.87 15.70
C ASN A 73 -5.26 -11.90 16.87
N ILE A 74 -5.44 -12.43 18.08
CA ILE A 74 -5.29 -11.71 19.34
C ILE A 74 -4.42 -12.55 20.26
N MET A 75 -3.50 -11.89 20.95
CA MET A 75 -2.57 -12.52 21.88
C MET A 75 -2.48 -11.72 23.17
N VAL A 76 -2.17 -12.39 24.26
CA VAL A 76 -1.61 -11.75 25.47
C VAL A 76 -0.12 -12.00 25.47
N VAL A 77 0.64 -10.93 25.54
CA VAL A 77 2.11 -10.95 25.49
C VAL A 77 2.64 -10.33 26.78
N ALA A 78 3.51 -11.06 27.48
CA ALA A 78 4.19 -10.54 28.64
C ALA A 78 5.20 -9.45 28.26
N ARG A 79 5.58 -8.64 29.22
CA ARG A 79 6.50 -7.50 29.03
C ARG A 79 7.86 -7.92 28.43
N ASP A 80 8.32 -9.13 28.71
CA ASP A 80 9.54 -9.74 28.16
C ASP A 80 9.38 -10.28 26.72
N GLY A 81 8.17 -10.23 26.17
CA GLY A 81 7.86 -10.70 24.83
C GLY A 81 7.36 -12.16 24.74
N GLN A 82 7.16 -12.84 25.87
CA GLN A 82 6.59 -14.17 25.89
C GLN A 82 5.09 -14.11 25.56
N VAL A 83 4.65 -14.93 24.60
CA VAL A 83 3.22 -15.11 24.31
C VAL A 83 2.60 -16.02 25.38
N VAL A 84 1.68 -15.46 26.18
CA VAL A 84 1.02 -16.14 27.29
C VAL A 84 -0.23 -16.88 26.80
N ALA A 85 -0.99 -16.24 25.91
CA ALA A 85 -2.19 -16.81 25.29
C ALA A 85 -2.35 -16.26 23.87
N LYS A 86 -2.96 -17.04 22.97
CA LYS A 86 -3.15 -16.69 21.56
C LYS A 86 -4.41 -17.31 20.98
N ALA A 87 -5.06 -16.59 20.08
CA ALA A 87 -6.20 -17.12 19.33
C ALA A 87 -5.75 -18.03 18.17
N ALA A 88 -4.64 -17.69 17.53
CA ALA A 88 -4.02 -18.45 16.45
C ALA A 88 -2.49 -18.45 16.60
N ASP A 89 -1.82 -19.32 15.84
CA ASP A 89 -0.35 -19.33 15.81
C ASP A 89 0.18 -18.06 15.15
N THR A 90 1.24 -17.51 15.73
CA THR A 90 1.98 -16.38 15.19
C THR A 90 3.44 -16.76 14.93
N LYS A 91 4.02 -16.15 13.90
CA LYS A 91 5.46 -16.23 13.63
C LYS A 91 6.25 -15.08 14.28
N ALA A 92 5.55 -14.11 14.87
CA ALA A 92 6.17 -12.99 15.53
C ALA A 92 6.90 -13.41 16.80
N ASN A 93 8.11 -12.90 16.98
CA ASN A 93 8.85 -13.04 18.23
C ASN A 93 8.95 -11.65 18.89
N PHE A 94 8.07 -11.41 19.85
CA PHE A 94 7.92 -10.13 20.52
C PHE A 94 9.09 -9.76 21.46
N ALA A 95 10.04 -10.66 21.66
CA ALA A 95 11.28 -10.35 22.39
C ALA A 95 12.26 -9.53 21.55
N TYR A 96 12.09 -9.46 20.24
CA TYR A 96 12.97 -8.67 19.36
C TYR A 96 12.71 -7.17 19.44
N ASP A 97 13.79 -6.38 19.27
CA ASP A 97 13.77 -4.92 19.36
C ASP A 97 12.78 -4.24 18.41
N ARG A 98 12.50 -4.84 17.27
CA ARG A 98 11.50 -4.31 16.32
C ARG A 98 10.10 -4.14 16.91
N PHE A 99 9.78 -4.86 17.98
CA PHE A 99 8.52 -4.76 18.71
C PHE A 99 8.57 -3.80 19.91
N ASN A 100 9.69 -3.10 20.14
CA ASN A 100 9.80 -2.16 21.26
C ASN A 100 8.75 -1.04 21.18
N ALA A 101 8.34 -0.63 19.98
CA ALA A 101 7.30 0.38 19.82
C ALA A 101 5.94 -0.03 20.42
N LEU A 102 5.63 -1.34 20.47
CA LEU A 102 4.41 -1.82 21.14
C LEU A 102 4.46 -1.59 22.66
N ARG A 103 5.65 -1.58 23.27
CA ARG A 103 5.83 -1.46 24.72
C ARG A 103 5.55 -0.05 25.26
N VAL A 104 5.41 0.95 24.38
CA VAL A 104 5.01 2.31 24.77
C VAL A 104 3.64 2.31 25.48
N THR A 105 2.80 1.30 25.21
CA THR A 105 1.51 1.14 25.87
C THR A 105 1.61 0.96 27.39
N PHE A 106 2.71 0.41 27.91
CA PHE A 106 2.93 0.27 29.36
C PHE A 106 3.10 1.60 30.07
N ASP A 107 3.64 2.60 29.36
CA ASP A 107 3.89 3.94 29.91
C ASP A 107 2.71 4.87 29.71
N THR A 108 1.95 4.67 28.62
CA THR A 108 0.84 5.56 28.25
C THR A 108 -0.53 5.03 28.66
N GLY A 109 -0.68 3.73 28.83
CA GLY A 109 -1.97 3.06 29.03
C GLY A 109 -2.92 3.11 27.83
N LYS A 110 -2.46 3.66 26.70
CA LYS A 110 -3.18 3.75 25.41
C LYS A 110 -2.66 2.71 24.44
N ALA A 111 -3.39 2.50 23.35
CA ALA A 111 -2.90 1.67 22.27
C ALA A 111 -1.59 2.23 21.67
N SER A 112 -0.73 1.32 21.25
CA SER A 112 0.48 1.65 20.53
C SER A 112 0.17 2.10 19.10
N ASP A 113 1.12 2.79 18.46
CA ASP A 113 1.14 2.89 17.01
C ASP A 113 1.33 1.51 16.38
N ALA A 114 0.99 1.38 15.10
CA ALA A 114 1.19 0.16 14.34
C ALA A 114 2.69 -0.19 14.26
N VAL A 115 3.00 -1.46 14.44
CA VAL A 115 4.30 -2.02 14.07
C VAL A 115 4.10 -2.90 12.86
N GLU A 116 4.76 -2.55 11.77
CA GLU A 116 4.72 -3.33 10.53
C GLU A 116 5.93 -4.25 10.42
N ILE A 117 5.68 -5.46 9.96
CA ILE A 117 6.72 -6.45 9.71
C ILE A 117 6.47 -7.11 8.36
N GLU A 118 7.47 -7.02 7.50
CA GLU A 118 7.50 -7.79 6.28
C GLU A 118 7.88 -9.24 6.59
N LEU A 119 7.03 -10.17 6.18
CA LEU A 119 7.31 -11.59 6.22
C LEU A 119 7.81 -12.05 4.85
N PRO A 120 9.13 -12.29 4.66
CA PRO A 120 9.72 -12.62 3.37
C PRO A 120 9.11 -13.85 2.69
N GLU A 121 8.65 -14.80 3.50
CA GLU A 121 8.05 -16.05 3.01
C GLU A 121 6.66 -15.88 2.38
N ARG A 122 6.00 -14.73 2.62
CA ARG A 122 4.63 -14.46 2.17
C ARG A 122 4.50 -13.24 1.27
N GLY A 123 5.51 -12.38 1.19
CA GLY A 123 5.48 -11.13 0.42
C GLY A 123 4.45 -10.11 0.93
N TRP A 124 4.05 -10.21 2.19
CA TRP A 124 3.06 -9.34 2.82
C TRP A 124 3.62 -8.72 4.10
N LEU A 125 3.08 -7.55 4.43
CA LEU A 125 3.29 -6.87 5.69
C LEU A 125 2.25 -7.39 6.69
N GLU A 126 2.65 -7.63 7.93
CA GLU A 126 1.73 -7.84 9.05
C GLU A 126 1.82 -6.63 9.98
N ARG A 127 0.68 -6.18 10.47
CA ARG A 127 0.57 -5.05 11.41
C ARG A 127 0.18 -5.54 12.79
N TYR A 128 0.83 -4.97 13.78
CA TYR A 128 0.62 -5.27 15.20
C TYR A 128 0.26 -4.02 15.97
N TYR A 129 -0.74 -4.13 16.83
CA TYR A 129 -1.22 -3.07 17.71
C TYR A 129 -1.31 -3.62 19.12
N ALA A 130 -0.84 -2.88 20.12
CA ALA A 130 -0.87 -3.33 21.50
C ALA A 130 -1.60 -2.35 22.41
N CYS A 131 -2.22 -2.89 23.46
CA CYS A 131 -2.71 -2.10 24.60
C CYS A 131 -2.40 -2.84 25.91
N ALA A 132 -1.83 -2.16 26.91
CA ALA A 132 -1.48 -2.75 28.18
C ALA A 132 -2.71 -3.33 28.89
N LEU A 133 -2.61 -4.55 29.39
CA LEU A 133 -3.58 -5.13 30.32
C LEU A 133 -3.29 -4.70 31.74
N ASP A 134 -2.06 -4.76 32.13
CA ASP A 134 -1.48 -4.40 33.42
C ASP A 134 -0.02 -3.97 33.23
N ASP A 135 0.74 -3.85 34.32
CA ASP A 135 2.16 -3.45 34.27
C ASP A 135 3.06 -4.49 33.62
N ASP A 136 2.62 -5.75 33.55
CA ASP A 136 3.44 -6.91 33.15
C ASP A 136 2.98 -7.56 31.82
N SER A 137 1.79 -7.20 31.31
CA SER A 137 1.25 -7.81 30.11
C SER A 137 0.46 -6.83 29.24
N MET A 138 0.41 -7.13 27.95
CA MET A 138 -0.34 -6.38 26.94
C MET A 138 -1.14 -7.31 26.05
N VAL A 139 -2.28 -6.83 25.58
CA VAL A 139 -2.98 -7.41 24.42
C VAL A 139 -2.26 -6.97 23.18
N VAL A 140 -2.05 -7.90 22.25
CA VAL A 140 -1.52 -7.63 20.91
C VAL A 140 -2.52 -8.13 19.88
N ILE A 141 -2.95 -7.26 18.99
CA ILE A 141 -3.72 -7.60 17.79
C ILE A 141 -2.76 -7.71 16.63
N GLU A 142 -2.83 -8.82 15.92
CA GLU A 142 -2.14 -9.06 14.65
C GLU A 142 -3.16 -8.98 13.53
N ASN A 143 -2.85 -8.20 12.51
CA ASN A 143 -3.69 -8.07 11.34
C ASN A 143 -2.88 -8.13 10.07
N SER A 144 -3.31 -9.01 9.16
CA SER A 144 -2.78 -9.06 7.80
C SER A 144 -3.35 -7.88 7.02
N PRO A 145 -2.52 -7.10 6.33
CA PRO A 145 -2.98 -5.92 5.60
C PRO A 145 -3.66 -6.26 4.27
N SER A 146 -4.14 -7.49 4.07
CA SER A 146 -4.90 -7.83 2.86
C SER A 146 -6.11 -6.90 2.68
N GLU A 147 -6.86 -6.64 3.76
CA GLU A 147 -7.98 -5.70 3.73
C GLU A 147 -7.53 -4.25 3.45
N LEU A 148 -6.44 -3.81 4.07
CA LEU A 148 -5.87 -2.48 3.79
C LEU A 148 -5.33 -2.41 2.36
N ARG A 149 -4.66 -3.47 1.90
CA ARG A 149 -4.16 -3.54 0.53
C ARG A 149 -5.29 -3.52 -0.49
N GLU A 150 -6.36 -4.28 -0.27
CA GLU A 150 -7.55 -4.23 -1.13
C GLU A 150 -8.20 -2.83 -1.14
N LEU A 151 -8.21 -2.14 0.01
CA LEU A 151 -8.72 -0.79 0.10
C LEU A 151 -7.82 0.22 -0.64
N VAL A 152 -6.50 0.12 -0.46
CA VAL A 152 -5.51 1.02 -1.08
C VAL A 152 -5.37 0.73 -2.58
N ASP A 153 -5.23 -0.53 -2.97
CA ASP A 153 -5.08 -0.94 -4.38
C ASP A 153 -6.38 -0.72 -5.17
N GLY A 154 -7.52 -0.79 -4.50
CA GLY A 154 -8.84 -0.63 -5.14
C GLY A 154 -9.23 0.81 -5.44
N THR A 155 -8.74 1.80 -4.69
CA THR A 155 -9.27 3.18 -4.75
C THR A 155 -8.25 4.29 -4.92
N SER A 156 -6.99 4.11 -4.50
CA SER A 156 -6.06 5.23 -4.31
C SER A 156 -4.65 5.00 -4.87
N SER A 157 -4.38 3.89 -5.55
CA SER A 157 -3.05 3.63 -6.12
C SER A 157 -2.82 4.43 -7.41
N THR A 158 -1.55 4.71 -7.72
CA THR A 158 -1.16 5.27 -9.04
C THR A 158 -1.76 4.43 -10.18
N ALA A 159 -1.80 3.11 -10.03
CA ALA A 159 -2.40 2.20 -10.99
C ALA A 159 -3.90 2.46 -11.19
N SER A 160 -4.68 2.74 -10.13
CA SER A 160 -6.10 3.04 -10.26
C SER A 160 -6.35 4.37 -10.95
N VAL A 161 -5.51 5.38 -10.69
CA VAL A 161 -5.57 6.67 -11.40
C VAL A 161 -5.29 6.49 -12.88
N LEU A 162 -4.19 5.83 -13.23
CA LEU A 162 -3.77 5.67 -14.62
C LEU A 162 -4.68 4.75 -15.44
N LYS A 163 -5.32 3.77 -14.78
CA LYS A 163 -6.26 2.85 -15.43
C LYS A 163 -7.47 3.56 -16.05
N ASP A 164 -7.94 4.62 -15.42
CA ASP A 164 -9.11 5.38 -15.88
C ASP A 164 -8.74 6.49 -16.86
N MET A 165 -7.43 6.71 -17.10
CA MET A 165 -6.96 7.70 -18.06
C MET A 165 -6.95 7.12 -19.47
N THR A 166 -7.55 7.84 -20.40
CA THR A 166 -7.57 7.49 -21.83
C THR A 166 -7.06 8.67 -22.64
N VAL A 167 -6.24 8.41 -23.64
CA VAL A 167 -5.66 9.41 -24.53
C VAL A 167 -6.21 9.23 -25.93
N GLY A 168 -6.89 10.22 -26.48
CA GLY A 168 -7.55 10.09 -27.77
C GLY A 168 -8.58 8.94 -27.77
N ARG A 169 -8.55 8.10 -28.83
CA ARG A 169 -9.54 7.02 -29.00
C ARG A 169 -9.19 5.73 -28.25
N ASN A 170 -7.95 5.27 -28.39
CA ASN A 170 -7.47 4.00 -27.82
C ASN A 170 -6.09 4.17 -27.13
N GLY A 171 -5.69 5.40 -26.86
CA GLY A 171 -4.45 5.67 -26.17
C GLY A 171 -4.57 5.40 -24.67
N TYR A 172 -3.43 5.28 -24.02
CA TYR A 172 -3.30 4.95 -22.61
C TYR A 172 -2.10 5.66 -21.99
N VAL A 173 -2.03 5.67 -20.67
CA VAL A 173 -0.88 6.16 -19.94
C VAL A 173 -0.08 5.00 -19.38
N MET A 174 1.24 5.03 -19.55
CA MET A 174 2.20 4.07 -19.01
C MET A 174 3.14 4.81 -18.07
N ALA A 175 3.58 4.19 -16.99
CA ALA A 175 4.57 4.74 -16.07
C ALA A 175 5.87 3.91 -16.12
N VAL A 176 7.00 4.64 -16.16
CA VAL A 176 8.36 4.07 -16.20
C VAL A 176 9.18 4.74 -15.11
N SER A 177 9.89 3.96 -14.31
CA SER A 177 10.81 4.46 -13.29
C SER A 177 11.96 5.25 -13.91
N ALA A 178 12.23 6.44 -13.39
CA ALA A 178 13.36 7.26 -13.84
C ALA A 178 14.71 6.77 -13.28
N ARG A 179 14.72 5.81 -12.37
CA ARG A 179 15.94 5.29 -11.75
C ARG A 179 16.55 4.13 -12.51
N ASP A 180 15.71 3.21 -12.96
CA ASP A 180 16.11 1.93 -13.53
C ASP A 180 15.38 1.57 -14.83
N TYR A 181 14.52 2.49 -15.32
CA TYR A 181 13.74 2.35 -16.56
C TYR A 181 12.81 1.13 -16.59
N LEU A 182 12.44 0.58 -15.43
CA LEU A 182 11.45 -0.48 -15.37
C LEU A 182 10.04 0.09 -15.56
N VAL A 183 9.21 -0.63 -16.30
CA VAL A 183 7.79 -0.32 -16.44
C VAL A 183 7.11 -0.59 -15.10
N THR A 184 6.61 0.46 -14.44
CA THR A 184 5.92 0.35 -13.13
C THR A 184 4.41 0.25 -13.28
N TYR A 185 3.85 0.75 -14.37
CA TYR A 185 2.46 0.60 -14.74
C TYR A 185 2.28 0.52 -16.25
N SER A 186 1.42 -0.38 -16.70
CA SER A 186 0.88 -0.46 -18.06
C SER A 186 -0.49 -1.14 -18.03
N PRO A 187 -1.45 -0.76 -18.91
CA PRO A 187 -2.67 -1.53 -19.10
C PRO A 187 -2.41 -2.98 -19.51
N ASP A 188 -1.35 -3.22 -20.29
CA ASP A 188 -0.82 -4.55 -20.52
C ASP A 188 0.07 -4.96 -19.34
N THR A 189 -0.50 -5.76 -18.43
CA THR A 189 0.22 -6.22 -17.24
C THR A 189 1.41 -7.13 -17.55
N ALA A 190 1.50 -7.70 -18.76
CA ALA A 190 2.61 -8.56 -19.16
C ALA A 190 3.94 -7.80 -19.29
N VAL A 191 3.89 -6.48 -19.52
CA VAL A 191 5.09 -5.63 -19.63
C VAL A 191 5.47 -4.95 -18.30
N VAL A 192 4.66 -5.05 -17.25
CA VAL A 192 5.00 -4.50 -15.94
C VAL A 192 6.20 -5.24 -15.35
N GLY A 193 7.22 -4.48 -14.93
CA GLY A 193 8.51 -5.00 -14.47
C GLY A 193 9.52 -5.27 -15.59
N ALA A 194 9.15 -5.10 -16.87
CA ALA A 194 10.08 -5.18 -17.99
C ALA A 194 10.97 -3.90 -18.06
N ASP A 195 12.17 -4.05 -18.60
CA ASP A 195 13.02 -2.92 -18.95
C ASP A 195 12.44 -2.21 -20.18
N ALA A 196 12.06 -0.94 -20.02
CA ALA A 196 11.44 -0.16 -21.08
C ALA A 196 12.37 0.08 -22.27
N LEU A 197 13.70 0.12 -22.05
CA LEU A 197 14.68 0.30 -23.12
C LEU A 197 14.83 -1.00 -23.94
N GLU A 198 14.83 -2.15 -23.27
CA GLU A 198 14.83 -3.45 -23.96
C GLU A 198 13.53 -3.68 -24.73
N ALA A 199 12.42 -3.13 -24.25
CA ALA A 199 11.11 -3.19 -24.91
C ALA A 199 10.96 -2.22 -26.10
N GLY A 200 11.96 -1.34 -26.35
CA GLY A 200 12.04 -0.51 -27.55
C GLY A 200 12.02 1.01 -27.32
N LEU A 201 11.93 1.49 -26.08
CA LEU A 201 12.03 2.92 -25.80
C LEU A 201 13.51 3.37 -25.86
N ASP A 202 13.74 4.58 -26.44
CA ASP A 202 15.06 5.21 -26.42
C ASP A 202 15.13 6.19 -25.23
N VAL A 203 16.16 6.05 -24.41
CA VAL A 203 16.39 6.91 -23.25
C VAL A 203 16.54 8.37 -23.63
N SER A 204 17.04 8.67 -24.83
CA SER A 204 17.21 10.04 -25.33
C SER A 204 15.87 10.74 -25.61
N GLU A 205 14.80 10.00 -25.76
CA GLU A 205 13.44 10.50 -25.96
C GLU A 205 12.70 10.73 -24.64
N LEU A 206 13.20 10.19 -23.53
CA LEU A 206 12.59 10.32 -22.21
C LEU A 206 12.97 11.65 -21.55
N GLU A 207 12.61 12.75 -22.20
CA GLU A 207 12.73 14.12 -21.70
C GLU A 207 11.35 14.70 -21.41
N ASP A 208 11.23 15.44 -20.30
CA ASP A 208 9.98 16.06 -19.88
C ASP A 208 9.41 17.00 -20.96
N GLY A 209 8.17 16.76 -21.34
CA GLY A 209 7.46 17.51 -22.37
C GLY A 209 7.83 17.15 -23.82
N ASN A 210 8.65 16.12 -24.04
CA ASN A 210 8.99 15.62 -25.38
C ASN A 210 7.86 14.80 -25.99
N PHE A 211 7.76 14.83 -27.31
CA PHE A 211 6.83 14.02 -28.11
C PHE A 211 7.62 13.30 -29.19
N PHE A 212 7.40 11.98 -29.30
CA PHE A 212 8.18 11.14 -30.21
C PHE A 212 7.38 9.93 -30.70
N HIS A 213 7.88 9.32 -31.78
CA HIS A 213 7.39 8.05 -32.27
C HIS A 213 8.27 6.92 -31.75
N ALA A 214 7.64 5.87 -31.23
CA ALA A 214 8.33 4.71 -30.69
C ALA A 214 7.72 3.40 -31.21
N GLU A 215 8.51 2.35 -31.20
CA GLU A 215 8.02 0.98 -31.27
C GLU A 215 8.22 0.35 -29.89
N PHE A 216 7.14 0.12 -29.19
CA PHE A 216 7.18 -0.47 -27.84
C PHE A 216 6.47 -1.83 -27.85
N ASN A 217 7.18 -2.87 -27.44
CA ASN A 217 6.68 -4.26 -27.46
C ASN A 217 6.06 -4.68 -28.81
N GLY A 218 6.61 -4.16 -29.92
CA GLY A 218 6.15 -4.45 -31.28
C GLY A 218 4.94 -3.62 -31.75
N GLU A 219 4.49 -2.65 -30.97
CA GLU A 219 3.43 -1.70 -31.33
C GLU A 219 4.02 -0.34 -31.66
N ALA A 220 3.63 0.24 -32.80
CA ALA A 220 4.01 1.60 -33.19
C ALA A 220 3.13 2.60 -32.45
N LEU A 221 3.77 3.48 -31.68
CA LEU A 221 3.14 4.45 -30.80
C LEU A 221 3.62 5.87 -31.08
N TYR A 222 2.73 6.83 -30.89
CA TYR A 222 3.08 8.23 -30.69
C TYR A 222 2.95 8.55 -29.20
N CYS A 223 4.03 9.05 -28.58
CA CYS A 223 4.12 9.21 -27.14
C CYS A 223 4.45 10.66 -26.76
N GLY A 224 3.78 11.19 -25.73
CA GLY A 224 4.19 12.36 -24.99
C GLY A 224 4.74 11.97 -23.62
N VAL A 225 5.89 12.49 -23.22
CA VAL A 225 6.55 12.18 -21.95
C VAL A 225 6.43 13.33 -20.97
N PHE A 226 6.08 13.02 -19.72
CA PHE A 226 6.07 13.97 -18.62
C PHE A 226 6.68 13.34 -17.38
N GLN A 227 7.66 14.05 -16.79
CA GLN A 227 8.33 13.58 -15.59
C GLN A 227 7.67 14.18 -14.35
N ILE A 228 7.30 13.30 -13.41
CA ILE A 228 6.83 13.70 -12.08
C ILE A 228 7.66 12.89 -11.09
N ASP A 229 8.43 13.57 -10.23
CA ASP A 229 9.36 12.97 -9.28
C ASP A 229 10.28 11.94 -9.96
N ASP A 230 10.29 10.69 -9.47
CA ASP A 230 11.13 9.61 -9.95
C ASP A 230 10.46 8.75 -11.05
N ALA A 231 9.44 9.26 -11.73
CA ALA A 231 8.72 8.52 -12.75
C ALA A 231 8.52 9.33 -14.03
N TYR A 232 8.61 8.65 -15.18
CA TYR A 232 8.13 9.13 -16.47
C TYR A 232 6.73 8.60 -16.72
N TYR A 233 5.81 9.49 -17.06
CA TYR A 233 4.47 9.16 -17.52
C TYR A 233 4.39 9.36 -19.02
N LEU A 234 4.15 8.27 -19.74
CA LEU A 234 4.07 8.26 -21.19
C LEU A 234 2.61 8.16 -21.62
N TYR A 235 2.14 9.19 -22.29
CA TYR A 235 0.83 9.26 -22.92
C TYR A 235 0.96 8.67 -24.32
N CYS A 236 0.54 7.43 -24.49
CA CYS A 236 0.77 6.62 -25.67
C CYS A 236 -0.49 6.51 -26.52
N VAL A 237 -0.38 6.83 -27.80
CA VAL A 237 -1.46 6.65 -28.78
C VAL A 237 -0.97 5.74 -29.90
N PRO A 238 -1.69 4.65 -30.21
CA PRO A 238 -1.36 3.80 -31.36
C PRO A 238 -1.32 4.61 -32.64
N GLU A 239 -0.25 4.48 -33.45
CA GLU A 239 -0.12 5.23 -34.71
C GLU A 239 -1.26 4.93 -35.69
N ALA A 240 -1.84 3.75 -35.61
CA ALA A 240 -3.03 3.38 -36.40
C ALA A 240 -4.25 4.29 -36.12
N ASP A 241 -4.28 4.95 -34.98
CA ASP A 241 -5.37 5.84 -34.56
C ASP A 241 -5.13 7.32 -34.93
N LEU A 242 -3.97 7.66 -35.46
CA LEU A 242 -3.60 9.01 -35.88
C LEU A 242 -4.11 9.39 -37.27
N ALA A 243 -4.76 8.49 -37.98
CA ALA A 243 -5.23 8.66 -39.35
C ALA A 243 -6.54 9.45 -39.46
#